data_9b848b54e781a91d132c25fa3bc99c38
#
_entry.id   9b848b54e781a91d132c25fa3bc99c38
#
_cell.length_a   1.000
_cell.length_b   1.000
_cell.length_c   1.000
_cell.angle_alpha   90.00
_cell.angle_beta   90.00
_cell.angle_gamma   90.00
#
_symmetry.space_group_name_H-M   'P 1'
#
loop_
_entity.id
_entity.type
_entity.pdbx_description
1 polymer ?
#
loop_
_entity_poly.entity_id
_entity_poly.type
_entity_poly.pdbx_seq_one_letter_code
_entity_poly.pdbx_strand_id
1 'polypeptide(L)' 'MASYVINEGYDNKKAVANAVDFHLADGYFWFQDSSGATVYAISMSHVYDVTKSSDSE' A
#
# COMPACT_ATOMS: atom_id res chain seq x y z
N MET A 1 0.99 -7.76 -12.06
CA MET A 1 0.24 -7.67 -10.82
C MET A 1 0.43 -6.30 -10.21
N ALA A 2 -0.57 -5.81 -9.53
CA ALA A 2 -0.49 -4.50 -8.91
C ALA A 2 0.22 -4.58 -7.57
N SER A 3 0.93 -3.55 -7.23
CA SER A 3 1.54 -3.43 -5.92
C SER A 3 1.69 -1.95 -5.59
N TYR A 4 1.96 -1.69 -4.32
CA TYR A 4 2.20 -0.33 -3.85
C TYR A 4 3.51 -0.30 -3.11
N VAL A 5 4.16 0.85 -3.14
CA VAL A 5 5.38 1.09 -2.36
C VAL A 5 5.09 2.26 -1.42
N ILE A 6 5.27 2.03 -0.14
CA ILE A 6 5.06 3.02 0.89
C ILE A 6 6.41 3.61 1.25
N ASN A 7 6.48 4.93 1.30
CA ASN A 7 7.70 5.65 1.74
C ASN A 7 8.90 5.33 0.86
N GLU A 8 8.66 5.33 -0.45
CA GLU A 8 9.75 5.14 -1.40
C GLU A 8 10.77 6.27 -1.22
N GLY A 9 12.03 5.90 -1.11
CA GLY A 9 13.07 6.88 -0.86
C GLY A 9 13.34 7.16 0.62
N TYR A 10 12.62 6.50 1.50
CA TYR A 10 12.80 6.64 2.95
C TYR A 10 13.34 5.35 3.54
N ASP A 11 13.91 5.45 4.72
CA ASP A 11 14.50 4.29 5.38
C ASP A 11 13.46 3.23 5.73
N ASN A 12 12.22 3.63 5.96
CA ASN A 12 11.16 2.70 6.32
C ASN A 12 10.30 2.31 5.09
N LYS A 13 10.94 2.23 3.96
CA LYS A 13 10.27 1.82 2.73
C LYS A 13 9.66 0.42 2.88
N LYS A 14 8.48 0.24 2.36
CA LYS A 14 7.77 -1.03 2.43
C LYS A 14 7.04 -1.29 1.12
N ALA A 15 7.22 -2.47 0.56
CA ALA A 15 6.50 -2.87 -0.64
C ALA A 15 5.30 -3.73 -0.23
N VAL A 16 4.14 -3.40 -0.80
CA VAL A 16 2.91 -4.14 -0.54
C VAL A 16 2.51 -4.85 -1.83
N ALA A 17 2.76 -6.15 -1.89
CA ALA A 17 2.47 -6.94 -3.07
C ALA A 17 1.00 -7.36 -3.10
N ASN A 18 0.49 -7.58 -4.31
CA ASN A 18 -0.87 -8.10 -4.52
C ASN A 18 -1.96 -7.16 -4.03
N ALA A 19 -1.67 -5.86 -3.98
CA ALA A 19 -2.66 -4.87 -3.59
C ALA A 19 -3.11 -4.15 -4.85
N VAL A 20 -4.41 -4.09 -5.07
CA VAL A 20 -4.96 -3.42 -6.24
C VAL A 20 -5.58 -2.08 -5.88
N ASP A 21 -5.82 -1.85 -4.58
CA ASP A 21 -6.44 -0.61 -4.14
C ASP A 21 -6.10 -0.38 -2.68
N PHE A 22 -6.36 0.82 -2.22
CA PHE A 22 -6.19 1.15 -0.80
C PHE A 22 -7.17 2.26 -0.44
N HIS A 23 -7.44 2.40 0.84
CA HIS A 23 -8.25 3.50 1.32
C HIS A 23 -7.77 3.90 2.72
N LEU A 24 -8.13 5.11 3.12
CA LEU A 24 -7.78 5.66 4.43
C LEU A 24 -9.03 5.63 5.30
N ALA A 25 -8.94 4.96 6.44
CA ALA A 25 -10.04 4.91 7.39
C ALA A 25 -9.47 4.68 8.79
N ASP A 26 -10.05 5.34 9.77
CA ASP A 26 -9.67 5.18 11.17
C ASP A 26 -8.19 5.44 11.44
N GLY A 27 -7.58 6.34 10.64
CA GLY A 27 -6.19 6.69 10.80
C GLY A 27 -5.21 5.67 10.25
N TYR A 28 -5.70 4.70 9.46
CA TYR A 28 -4.87 3.69 8.85
C TYR A 28 -5.11 3.64 7.36
N PHE A 29 -4.07 3.27 6.62
CA PHE A 29 -4.19 2.92 5.21
C PHE A 29 -4.41 1.41 5.11
N TRP A 30 -5.49 1.03 4.43
CA TRP A 30 -5.90 -0.37 4.28
C TRP A 30 -5.70 -0.76 2.84
N PHE A 31 -4.82 -1.70 2.58
CA PHE A 31 -4.51 -2.15 1.23
C PHE A 31 -5.24 -3.46 0.97
N GLN A 32 -5.92 -3.54 -0.17
CA GLN A 32 -6.78 -4.67 -0.49
C GLN A 32 -6.37 -5.31 -1.80
N ASP A 33 -6.62 -6.61 -1.89
CA ASP A 33 -6.36 -7.35 -3.12
C ASP A 33 -7.59 -7.31 -4.02
N SER A 34 -7.55 -8.06 -5.13
CA SER A 34 -8.63 -8.03 -6.11
C SER A 34 -9.94 -8.61 -5.58
N SER A 35 -9.88 -9.38 -4.51
CA SER A 35 -11.08 -9.93 -3.90
C SER A 35 -11.69 -9.02 -2.85
N GLY A 36 -11.00 -7.91 -2.53
CA GLY A 36 -11.47 -6.99 -1.50
C GLY A 36 -10.94 -7.31 -0.12
N ALA A 37 -10.10 -8.32 0.00
CA ALA A 37 -9.52 -8.68 1.30
C ALA A 37 -8.36 -7.76 1.63
N THR A 38 -8.26 -7.37 2.89
CA THR A 38 -7.16 -6.53 3.34
C THR A 38 -5.89 -7.36 3.44
N VAL A 39 -4.84 -6.96 2.73
CA VAL A 39 -3.57 -7.67 2.76
C VAL A 39 -2.55 -6.95 3.62
N TYR A 40 -2.77 -5.68 3.92
CA TYR A 40 -1.83 -4.91 4.71
C TYR A 40 -2.50 -3.65 5.22
N ALA A 41 -2.13 -3.24 6.42
CA ALA A 41 -2.63 -2.00 7.01
C ALA A 41 -1.48 -1.33 7.74
N ILE A 42 -1.42 0.00 7.66
CA ILE A 42 -0.36 0.76 8.30
C ILE A 42 -0.94 2.09 8.80
N SER A 43 -0.46 2.53 9.94
CA SER A 43 -0.89 3.80 10.50
C SER A 43 -0.50 4.95 9.58
N MET A 44 -1.41 5.88 9.37
CA MET A 44 -1.13 7.02 8.50
C MET A 44 0.03 7.87 9.02
N SER A 45 0.31 7.82 10.31
CA SER A 45 1.40 8.60 10.86
C SER A 45 2.77 8.09 10.43
N HIS A 46 2.84 6.87 9.90
CA HIS A 46 4.07 6.29 9.41
C HIS A 46 4.20 6.36 7.90
N VAL A 47 3.23 6.96 7.21
CA VAL A 47 3.20 6.98 5.76
C VAL A 47 3.49 8.39 5.28
N TYR A 48 4.58 8.56 4.52
CA TYR A 48 4.92 9.84 3.91
C TYR A 48 4.46 9.91 2.46
N ASP A 49 4.49 8.77 1.77
CA ASP A 49 3.95 8.70 0.41
C ASP A 49 3.55 7.27 0.10
N VAL A 50 2.71 7.14 -0.91
CA VAL A 50 2.28 5.83 -1.41
C VAL A 50 2.36 5.92 -2.93
N THR A 51 3.13 5.01 -3.53
CA THR A 51 3.32 4.99 -4.97
C THR A 51 2.79 3.66 -5.52
N LYS A 52 1.93 3.74 -6.51
CA LYS A 52 1.44 2.54 -7.17
C LYS A 52 2.49 2.06 -8.16
N SER A 53 2.84 0.79 -8.06
CA SER A 53 3.77 0.16 -8.96
C SER A 53 3.01 -0.87 -9.78
N SER A 54 3.17 -0.84 -11.08
CA SER A 54 2.48 -1.75 -11.99
C SER A 54 3.50 -2.65 -12.64
N ASP A 55 3.31 -3.96 -12.51
CA ASP A 55 4.22 -4.92 -13.10
C ASP A 55 3.95 -5.13 -14.55
N SER A 56 2.92 -4.82 -14.99
CA SER A 56 2.53 -5.02 -16.36
C SER A 56 2.99 -6.32 -16.92
N GLU A 57 3.33 -6.67 -16.56
CA GLU A 57 3.55 -7.58 -17.15
C GLU A 57 3.31 -7.88 -17.67
#